data_6c5882ab223ae20b25e063b85c572146
#
_entry.id   6c5882ab223ae20b25e063b85c572146
#
_cell.length_a   1.000
_cell.length_b   1.000
_cell.length_c   1.000
_cell.angle_alpha   90.00
_cell.angle_beta   90.00
_cell.angle_gamma   90.00
#
_symmetry.space_group_name_H-M   'P 1'
#
loop_
_entity.id
_entity.type
_entity.pdbx_description
1 polymer ?
#
loop_
_entity_poly.entity_id
_entity_poly.type
_entity_poly.pdbx_seq_one_letter_code
_entity_poly.pdbx_strand_id
1 'polypeptide(L)'
;TLPIIAMTANTMQSDREACLAAGMNDHVGKPFDINYLIDVLRRHTGRMSEQEMREEPATKALLPSNEEELNVEAVIRDMAGDRNLYAQLLGVYLQDLRLLPKQLAGHLNAGQREEAQRMVHTLKGTSATVGAKAFSAQALRLEQEIKRPESNLVCLEQLPEFLNELHRTEKSMAAAYAAMTSQA
;
A
#
# COMPACT_ATOMS: atom_id res chain seq x y z
N THR A 1 -24.14 -5.98 19.46
CA THR A 1 -23.92 -4.99 18.39
C THR A 1 -22.77 -5.48 17.53
N LEU A 2 -22.92 -5.39 16.21
CA LEU A 2 -21.85 -5.74 15.29
C LEU A 2 -20.74 -4.67 15.37
N PRO A 3 -19.46 -5.03 15.61
CA PRO A 3 -18.38 -4.06 15.63
C PRO A 3 -18.11 -3.51 14.23
N ILE A 4 -17.86 -2.21 14.15
CA ILE A 4 -17.50 -1.51 12.91
C ILE A 4 -16.04 -1.08 13.02
N ILE A 5 -15.20 -1.54 12.10
CA ILE A 5 -13.77 -1.22 12.07
C ILE A 5 -13.48 -0.45 10.78
N ALA A 6 -12.96 0.77 10.91
CA ALA A 6 -12.56 1.59 9.78
C ALA A 6 -11.26 1.06 9.15
N MET A 7 -11.22 0.98 7.82
CA MET A 7 -9.99 0.66 7.07
C MET A 7 -9.62 1.84 6.18
N THR A 8 -8.64 2.64 6.59
CA THR A 8 -8.31 3.91 5.92
C THR A 8 -6.88 3.91 5.37
N ALA A 9 -6.66 4.74 4.34
CA ALA A 9 -5.31 4.97 3.80
C ALA A 9 -4.48 5.93 4.66
N ASN A 10 -5.11 6.58 5.66
CA ASN A 10 -4.47 7.57 6.52
C ASN A 10 -4.40 7.03 7.94
N THR A 11 -3.24 7.12 8.58
CA THR A 11 -2.95 6.55 9.90
C THR A 11 -2.71 7.62 10.97
N MET A 12 -3.12 8.87 10.69
CA MET A 12 -2.94 9.96 11.65
C MET A 12 -3.87 9.77 12.85
N GLN A 13 -3.39 10.19 14.01
CA GLN A 13 -4.15 10.13 15.27
C GLN A 13 -5.54 10.81 15.15
N SER A 14 -5.60 11.94 14.43
CA SER A 14 -6.83 12.67 14.12
C SER A 14 -7.89 11.85 13.39
N ASP A 15 -7.46 10.96 12.48
CA ASP A 15 -8.39 10.12 11.71
C ASP A 15 -8.96 9.00 12.56
N ARG A 16 -8.14 8.43 13.46
CA ARG A 16 -8.60 7.45 14.44
C ARG A 16 -9.65 8.08 15.38
N GLU A 17 -9.38 9.27 15.88
CA GLU A 17 -10.32 10.01 16.75
C GLU A 17 -11.63 10.33 16.01
N ALA A 18 -11.57 10.72 14.73
CA ALA A 18 -12.74 10.98 13.92
C ALA A 18 -13.58 9.71 13.68
N CYS A 19 -12.94 8.56 13.42
CA CYS A 19 -13.62 7.28 13.27
C CYS A 19 -14.36 6.87 14.57
N LEU A 20 -13.68 6.99 15.72
CA LEU A 20 -14.26 6.68 17.01
C LEU A 20 -15.41 7.65 17.36
N ALA A 21 -15.26 8.94 17.08
CA ALA A 21 -16.30 9.94 17.25
C ALA A 21 -17.53 9.70 16.36
N ALA A 22 -17.33 9.10 15.18
CA ALA A 22 -18.40 8.67 14.29
C ALA A 22 -19.11 7.38 14.74
N GLY A 23 -18.71 6.79 15.89
CA GLY A 23 -19.32 5.59 16.44
C GLY A 23 -18.72 4.27 15.97
N MET A 24 -17.58 4.29 15.29
CA MET A 24 -16.84 3.08 14.92
C MET A 24 -16.09 2.54 16.13
N ASN A 25 -15.84 1.22 16.14
CA ASN A 25 -15.25 0.54 17.30
C ASN A 25 -13.72 0.54 17.26
N ASP A 26 -13.13 0.56 16.07
CA ASP A 26 -11.68 0.62 15.90
C ASP A 26 -11.30 1.10 14.49
N HIS A 27 -9.99 1.24 14.26
CA HIS A 27 -9.42 1.78 13.04
C HIS A 27 -8.15 0.99 12.66
N VAL A 28 -8.04 0.62 11.38
CA VAL A 28 -6.88 -0.05 10.79
C VAL A 28 -6.40 0.74 9.59
N GLY A 29 -5.16 1.22 9.66
CA GLY A 29 -4.53 1.97 8.57
C GLY A 29 -3.98 1.07 7.48
N LYS A 30 -4.15 1.45 6.23
CA LYS A 30 -3.53 0.77 5.07
C LYS A 30 -2.14 1.36 4.79
N PRO A 31 -1.13 0.54 4.44
CA PRO A 31 -1.15 -0.92 4.40
C PRO A 31 -1.12 -1.53 5.80
N PHE A 32 -1.87 -2.61 6.02
CA PHE A 32 -1.93 -3.31 7.29
C PHE A 32 -1.36 -4.73 7.18
N ASP A 33 -0.77 -5.19 8.28
CA ASP A 33 -0.42 -6.59 8.47
C ASP A 33 -1.69 -7.40 8.72
N ILE A 34 -1.79 -8.57 8.07
CA ILE A 34 -2.99 -9.44 8.20
C ILE A 34 -3.15 -9.95 9.63
N ASN A 35 -2.05 -10.22 10.35
CA ASN A 35 -2.10 -10.67 11.72
C ASN A 35 -2.63 -9.55 12.64
N TYR A 36 -2.20 -8.30 12.41
CA TYR A 36 -2.74 -7.15 13.12
C TYR A 36 -4.25 -6.99 12.89
N LEU A 37 -4.73 -7.15 11.64
CA LEU A 37 -6.15 -7.12 11.34
C LEU A 37 -6.91 -8.24 12.05
N ILE A 38 -6.35 -9.46 12.06
CA ILE A 38 -6.93 -10.60 12.77
C ILE A 38 -7.03 -10.32 14.27
N ASP A 39 -5.99 -9.73 14.87
CA ASP A 39 -5.97 -9.39 16.30
C ASP A 39 -7.02 -8.32 16.64
N VAL A 40 -7.17 -7.30 15.79
CA VAL A 40 -8.24 -6.30 15.94
C VAL A 40 -9.62 -6.97 15.86
N LEU A 41 -9.83 -7.85 14.89
CA LEU A 41 -11.11 -8.58 14.75
C LEU A 41 -11.38 -9.49 15.95
N ARG A 42 -10.38 -10.22 16.44
CA ARG A 42 -10.51 -11.09 17.63
C ARG A 42 -10.86 -10.28 18.87
N ARG A 43 -10.21 -9.14 19.08
CA ARG A 43 -10.46 -8.22 20.20
C ARG A 43 -11.93 -7.78 20.25
N HIS A 44 -12.49 -7.40 19.10
CA HIS A 44 -13.86 -6.89 19.01
C HIS A 44 -14.93 -7.97 18.86
N THR A 45 -14.56 -9.22 18.54
CA THR A 45 -15.51 -10.36 18.46
C THR A 45 -15.53 -11.22 19.72
N GLY A 46 -14.80 -10.85 20.77
CA GLY A 46 -14.74 -11.58 22.04
C GLY A 46 -14.04 -12.93 21.95
N ARG A 47 -13.16 -13.13 20.94
CA ARG A 47 -12.40 -14.36 20.72
C ARG A 47 -10.97 -14.29 21.24
N MET A 48 -10.64 -13.24 22.02
CA MET A 48 -9.35 -13.12 22.74
C MET A 48 -9.53 -13.47 24.21
N SER A 49 -8.52 -14.14 24.81
CA SER A 49 -8.46 -14.34 26.24
C SER A 49 -8.09 -13.03 26.97
N GLU A 50 -8.47 -12.91 28.27
CA GLU A 50 -8.15 -11.72 29.07
C GLU A 50 -6.64 -11.44 29.22
N GLN A 51 -5.79 -12.45 29.02
CA GLN A 51 -4.33 -12.33 29.03
C GLN A 51 -3.79 -11.69 27.75
N GLU A 52 -4.37 -12.05 26.60
CA GLU A 52 -4.00 -11.47 25.29
C GLU A 52 -4.48 -10.03 25.13
N MET A 53 -5.53 -9.63 25.87
CA MET A 53 -6.04 -8.23 25.86
C MET A 53 -5.15 -7.24 26.62
N ARG A 54 -4.22 -7.71 27.48
CA ARG A 54 -3.31 -6.85 28.25
C ARG A 54 -2.00 -6.52 27.53
N GLU A 55 -1.64 -7.28 26.54
CA GLU A 55 -0.57 -6.94 25.62
C GLU A 55 -1.18 -6.10 24.49
N GLU A 56 -1.18 -4.77 24.65
CA GLU A 56 -1.36 -3.91 23.46
C GLU A 56 -0.31 -4.34 22.46
N PRO A 57 -0.69 -4.76 21.23
CA PRO A 57 0.30 -4.93 20.19
C PRO A 57 0.91 -3.53 20.04
N ALA A 58 2.12 -3.38 20.61
CA ALA A 58 2.91 -2.19 20.35
C ALA A 58 2.77 -1.95 18.86
N THR A 59 2.25 -0.79 18.49
CA THR A 59 2.31 -0.28 17.14
C THR A 59 3.76 -0.48 16.76
N LYS A 60 4.07 -1.60 16.10
CA LYS A 60 5.41 -1.85 15.60
C LYS A 60 5.52 -0.81 14.52
N ALA A 61 5.90 0.40 14.99
CA ALA A 61 6.38 1.42 14.10
C ALA A 61 7.30 0.66 13.18
N LEU A 62 6.94 0.61 11.92
CA LEU A 62 7.78 0.07 10.88
C LEU A 62 9.08 0.85 11.00
N LEU A 63 10.01 0.30 11.80
CA LEU A 63 11.38 0.78 11.80
C LEU A 63 11.78 0.75 10.33
N PRO A 64 12.41 1.79 9.81
CA PRO A 64 12.97 1.79 8.48
C PRO A 64 14.08 0.72 8.46
N SER A 65 13.67 -0.52 8.22
CA SER A 65 14.60 -1.57 7.85
C SER A 65 15.02 -1.23 6.44
N ASN A 66 16.30 -0.97 6.28
CA ASN A 66 17.06 -0.82 5.03
C ASN A 66 16.15 -0.71 3.80
N GLU A 67 16.34 0.38 3.05
CA GLU A 67 15.65 0.71 1.79
C GLU A 67 15.92 -0.37 0.72
N GLU A 68 15.45 -1.58 0.96
CA GLU A 68 15.38 -2.59 -0.07
C GLU A 68 14.22 -2.21 -1.00
N GLU A 69 14.52 -2.01 -2.26
CA GLU A 69 13.55 -1.64 -3.32
C GLU A 69 12.32 -2.57 -3.31
N LEU A 70 12.50 -3.83 -2.92
CA LEU A 70 11.43 -4.85 -2.87
C LEU A 70 11.66 -5.85 -1.73
N ASN A 71 10.74 -5.92 -0.78
CA ASN A 71 10.84 -6.85 0.35
C ASN A 71 10.03 -8.13 0.11
N VAL A 72 10.55 -9.00 -0.77
CA VAL A 72 9.93 -10.27 -1.20
C VAL A 72 9.65 -11.22 -0.03
N GLU A 73 10.65 -11.44 0.84
CA GLU A 73 10.54 -12.43 1.91
C GLU A 73 9.52 -12.01 3.00
N ALA A 74 9.39 -10.71 3.25
CA ALA A 74 8.37 -10.23 4.18
C ALA A 74 6.96 -10.49 3.64
N VAL A 75 6.72 -10.19 2.35
CA VAL A 75 5.40 -10.40 1.73
C VAL A 75 5.06 -11.89 1.67
N ILE A 76 6.01 -12.75 1.28
CA ILE A 76 5.80 -14.21 1.27
C ILE A 76 5.44 -14.71 2.67
N ARG A 77 6.11 -14.22 3.70
CA ARG A 77 5.79 -14.56 5.11
C ARG A 77 4.36 -14.16 5.47
N ASP A 78 3.95 -12.94 5.09
CA ASP A 78 2.60 -12.43 5.34
C ASP A 78 1.53 -13.22 4.58
N MET A 79 1.92 -13.88 3.47
CA MET A 79 1.10 -14.83 2.70
C MET A 79 1.23 -16.29 3.16
N ALA A 80 1.55 -16.50 4.43
CA ALA A 80 1.72 -17.84 5.02
C ALA A 80 2.77 -18.72 4.29
N GLY A 81 3.76 -18.13 3.66
CA GLY A 81 4.81 -18.80 2.91
C GLY A 81 4.45 -19.20 1.48
N ASP A 82 3.28 -18.81 0.98
CA ASP A 82 2.82 -19.19 -0.37
C ASP A 82 3.52 -18.37 -1.46
N ARG A 83 4.63 -18.91 -1.98
CA ARG A 83 5.41 -18.33 -3.06
C ARG A 83 4.64 -18.28 -4.39
N ASN A 84 3.75 -19.24 -4.64
CA ASN A 84 2.97 -19.30 -5.88
C ASN A 84 1.92 -18.20 -5.91
N LEU A 85 1.26 -17.96 -4.78
CA LEU A 85 0.31 -16.86 -4.64
C LEU A 85 1.02 -15.51 -4.85
N TYR A 86 2.21 -15.32 -4.26
CA TYR A 86 2.97 -14.10 -4.47
C TYR A 86 3.44 -13.93 -5.92
N ALA A 87 3.87 -14.98 -6.60
CA ALA A 87 4.21 -14.92 -8.01
C ALA A 87 3.01 -14.51 -8.87
N GLN A 88 1.83 -15.07 -8.62
CA GLN A 88 0.60 -14.67 -9.32
C GLN A 88 0.28 -13.19 -9.10
N LEU A 89 0.38 -12.71 -7.85
CA LEU A 89 0.17 -11.30 -7.51
C LEU A 89 1.14 -10.38 -8.26
N LEU A 90 2.44 -10.72 -8.27
CA LEU A 90 3.44 -9.97 -9.03
C LEU A 90 3.16 -9.96 -10.53
N GLY A 91 2.72 -11.09 -11.09
CA GLY A 91 2.38 -11.19 -12.51
C GLY A 91 1.27 -10.24 -12.91
N VAL A 92 0.20 -10.17 -12.11
CA VAL A 92 -0.92 -9.22 -12.33
C VAL A 92 -0.43 -7.77 -12.18
N TYR A 93 0.30 -7.48 -11.12
CA TYR A 93 0.79 -6.13 -10.86
C TYR A 93 1.74 -5.61 -11.95
N LEU A 94 2.64 -6.46 -12.47
CA LEU A 94 3.53 -6.11 -13.59
C LEU A 94 2.76 -5.77 -14.88
N GLN A 95 1.63 -6.40 -15.13
CA GLN A 95 0.77 -6.06 -16.28
C GLN A 95 0.18 -4.65 -16.12
N ASP A 96 -0.31 -4.31 -14.92
CA ASP A 96 -0.88 -3.01 -14.63
C ASP A 96 0.18 -1.89 -14.74
N LEU A 97 1.40 -2.14 -14.26
CA LEU A 97 2.52 -1.17 -14.34
C LEU A 97 2.88 -0.78 -15.78
N ARG A 98 2.76 -1.68 -16.74
CA ARG A 98 3.11 -1.41 -18.16
C ARG A 98 2.24 -0.34 -18.82
N LEU A 99 0.98 -0.27 -18.43
CA LEU A 99 0.02 0.69 -19.00
C LEU A 99 0.02 2.04 -18.27
N LEU A 100 0.44 2.02 -17.03
CA LEU A 100 0.36 3.14 -16.10
C LEU A 100 1.07 4.42 -16.60
N PRO A 101 2.31 4.39 -17.14
CA PRO A 101 3.00 5.59 -17.60
C PRO A 101 2.19 6.38 -18.63
N LYS A 102 1.67 5.69 -19.62
CA LYS A 102 0.90 6.30 -20.69
C LYS A 102 -0.43 6.87 -20.20
N GLN A 103 -1.12 6.13 -19.34
CA GLN A 103 -2.41 6.55 -18.80
C GLN A 103 -2.26 7.73 -17.86
N LEU A 104 -1.30 7.68 -16.94
CA LEU A 104 -1.04 8.76 -15.98
C LEU A 104 -0.64 10.05 -16.68
N ALA A 105 0.30 9.97 -17.62
CA ALA A 105 0.70 11.13 -18.43
C ALA A 105 -0.48 11.68 -19.24
N GLY A 106 -1.32 10.82 -19.81
CA GLY A 106 -2.52 11.20 -20.53
C GLY A 106 -3.50 12.00 -19.66
N HIS A 107 -3.82 11.50 -18.47
CA HIS A 107 -4.73 12.17 -17.54
C HIS A 107 -4.17 13.52 -17.05
N LEU A 108 -2.89 13.58 -16.69
CA LEU A 108 -2.26 14.82 -16.24
C LEU A 108 -2.23 15.88 -17.36
N ASN A 109 -1.86 15.49 -18.59
CA ASN A 109 -1.86 16.41 -19.73
C ASN A 109 -3.26 16.89 -20.12
N ALA A 110 -4.28 16.07 -19.97
CA ALA A 110 -5.68 16.42 -20.20
C ALA A 110 -6.32 17.19 -19.04
N GLY A 111 -5.59 17.45 -17.94
CA GLY A 111 -6.14 18.11 -16.76
C GLY A 111 -7.13 17.26 -15.95
N GLN A 112 -7.20 15.97 -16.22
CA GLN A 112 -8.09 14.99 -15.54
C GLN A 112 -7.49 14.57 -14.21
N ARG A 113 -7.48 15.48 -13.25
CA ARG A 113 -6.78 15.32 -11.97
C ARG A 113 -7.38 14.24 -11.09
N GLU A 114 -8.70 14.09 -11.08
CA GLU A 114 -9.39 13.08 -10.27
C GLU A 114 -9.05 11.66 -10.74
N GLU A 115 -8.95 11.45 -12.05
CA GLU A 115 -8.54 10.20 -12.67
C GLU A 115 -7.08 9.89 -12.33
N ALA A 116 -6.18 10.86 -12.50
CA ALA A 116 -4.78 10.73 -12.13
C ALA A 116 -4.62 10.42 -10.64
N GLN A 117 -5.36 11.11 -9.76
CA GLN A 117 -5.34 10.88 -8.32
C GLN A 117 -5.80 9.47 -7.96
N ARG A 118 -6.93 9.01 -8.51
CA ARG A 118 -7.44 7.64 -8.27
C ARG A 118 -6.44 6.58 -8.70
N MET A 119 -5.80 6.79 -9.85
CA MET A 119 -4.78 5.88 -10.37
C MET A 119 -3.58 5.79 -9.44
N VAL A 120 -3.02 6.93 -9.03
CA VAL A 120 -1.86 6.97 -8.12
C VAL A 120 -2.22 6.46 -6.72
N HIS A 121 -3.45 6.72 -6.24
CA HIS A 121 -3.94 6.17 -4.97
C HIS A 121 -3.99 4.64 -4.99
N THR A 122 -4.52 4.04 -6.06
CA THR A 122 -4.53 2.58 -6.24
C THR A 122 -3.11 2.04 -6.30
N LEU A 123 -2.24 2.67 -7.08
CA LEU A 123 -0.85 2.29 -7.23
C LEU A 123 -0.10 2.30 -5.89
N LYS A 124 -0.30 3.32 -5.07
CA LYS A 124 0.28 3.39 -3.72
C LYS A 124 -0.08 2.15 -2.89
N GLY A 125 -1.37 1.79 -2.86
CA GLY A 125 -1.84 0.63 -2.10
C GLY A 125 -1.31 -0.70 -2.63
N THR A 126 -1.39 -0.92 -3.94
CA THR A 126 -0.91 -2.15 -4.57
C THR A 126 0.60 -2.31 -4.45
N SER A 127 1.37 -1.22 -4.61
CA SER A 127 2.83 -1.22 -4.41
C SER A 127 3.22 -1.66 -2.98
N ALA A 128 2.52 -1.14 -1.98
CA ALA A 128 2.75 -1.54 -0.58
C ALA A 128 2.45 -3.03 -0.37
N THR A 129 1.36 -3.53 -0.96
CA THR A 129 0.93 -4.93 -0.86
C THR A 129 1.95 -5.90 -1.47
N VAL A 130 2.58 -5.53 -2.59
CA VAL A 130 3.62 -6.36 -3.23
C VAL A 130 5.01 -6.17 -2.62
N GLY A 131 5.17 -5.33 -1.60
CA GLY A 131 6.43 -5.12 -0.89
C GLY A 131 7.30 -3.99 -1.42
N ALA A 132 6.85 -3.22 -2.43
CA ALA A 132 7.57 -2.07 -2.99
C ALA A 132 7.31 -0.81 -2.16
N LYS A 133 7.77 -0.79 -0.91
CA LYS A 133 7.49 0.28 0.06
C LYS A 133 8.05 1.64 -0.37
N ALA A 134 9.26 1.67 -0.92
CA ALA A 134 9.89 2.90 -1.39
C ALA A 134 9.06 3.53 -2.52
N PHE A 135 8.63 2.74 -3.49
CA PHE A 135 7.78 3.20 -4.59
C PHE A 135 6.38 3.60 -4.11
N SER A 136 5.79 2.88 -3.15
CA SER A 136 4.54 3.28 -2.50
C SER A 136 4.64 4.66 -1.83
N ALA A 137 5.76 4.96 -1.18
CA ALA A 137 6.00 6.28 -0.58
C ALA A 137 6.12 7.39 -1.64
N GLN A 138 6.73 7.11 -2.78
CA GLN A 138 6.76 8.06 -3.90
C GLN A 138 5.38 8.29 -4.52
N ALA A 139 4.59 7.22 -4.69
CA ALA A 139 3.20 7.33 -5.13
C ALA A 139 2.37 8.18 -4.17
N LEU A 140 2.59 8.07 -2.85
CA LEU A 140 1.94 8.93 -1.87
C LEU A 140 2.30 10.42 -2.07
N ARG A 141 3.57 10.73 -2.32
CA ARG A 141 4.02 12.12 -2.58
C ARG A 141 3.35 12.68 -3.82
N LEU A 142 3.34 11.93 -4.91
CA LEU A 142 2.68 12.34 -6.14
C LEU A 142 1.16 12.51 -5.95
N GLU A 143 0.50 11.61 -5.20
CA GLU A 143 -0.92 11.74 -4.85
C GLU A 143 -1.20 13.05 -4.10
N GLN A 144 -0.33 13.41 -3.15
CA GLN A 144 -0.47 14.66 -2.39
C GLN A 144 -0.30 15.90 -3.28
N GLU A 145 0.67 15.88 -4.22
CA GLU A 145 0.83 16.95 -5.19
C GLU A 145 -0.38 17.07 -6.13
N ILE A 146 -0.91 15.96 -6.64
CA ILE A 146 -2.11 15.97 -7.47
C ILE A 146 -3.31 16.60 -6.73
N LYS A 147 -3.43 16.42 -5.42
CA LYS A 147 -4.52 17.02 -4.61
C LYS A 147 -4.44 18.53 -4.49
N ARG A 148 -3.28 19.17 -4.69
CA ARG A 148 -3.12 20.61 -4.59
C ARG A 148 -3.65 21.30 -5.85
N PRO A 149 -4.60 22.25 -5.77
CA PRO A 149 -5.26 22.84 -6.95
C PRO A 149 -4.31 23.51 -7.95
N GLU A 150 -3.18 24.03 -7.47
CA GLU A 150 -2.25 24.85 -8.24
C GLU A 150 -1.08 24.07 -8.86
N SER A 151 -0.99 22.74 -8.67
CA SER A 151 0.23 21.98 -8.92
C SER A 151 0.27 21.16 -10.22
N ASN A 152 -0.56 21.46 -11.23
CA ASN A 152 -0.56 20.64 -12.45
C ASN A 152 0.81 20.64 -13.16
N LEU A 153 1.48 21.81 -13.21
CA LEU A 153 2.83 21.93 -13.75
C LEU A 153 3.86 21.16 -12.90
N VAL A 154 3.76 21.28 -11.57
CA VAL A 154 4.65 20.56 -10.64
C VAL A 154 4.50 19.04 -10.79
N CYS A 155 3.27 18.55 -10.97
CA CYS A 155 3.05 17.12 -11.21
C CYS A 155 3.69 16.66 -12.54
N LEU A 156 3.61 17.47 -13.60
CA LEU A 156 4.24 17.15 -14.89
C LEU A 156 5.76 17.21 -14.81
N GLU A 157 6.33 18.13 -14.05
CA GLU A 157 7.79 18.22 -13.80
C GLU A 157 8.32 17.05 -12.99
N GLN A 158 7.57 16.54 -12.02
CA GLN A 158 7.96 15.38 -11.20
C GLN A 158 7.70 14.03 -11.88
N LEU A 159 6.85 14.00 -12.90
CA LEU A 159 6.47 12.77 -13.59
C LEU A 159 7.67 11.97 -14.14
N PRO A 160 8.70 12.57 -14.77
CA PRO A 160 9.85 11.81 -15.26
C PRO A 160 10.61 11.07 -14.15
N GLU A 161 10.83 11.70 -13.00
CA GLU A 161 11.49 11.08 -11.85
C GLU A 161 10.66 9.93 -11.29
N PHE A 162 9.35 10.15 -11.14
CA PHE A 162 8.42 9.10 -10.72
C PHE A 162 8.40 7.91 -11.69
N LEU A 163 8.41 8.15 -13.00
CA LEU A 163 8.45 7.08 -14.00
C LEU A 163 9.78 6.33 -14.03
N ASN A 164 10.90 7.00 -13.75
CA ASN A 164 12.20 6.34 -13.61
C ASN A 164 12.19 5.38 -12.41
N GLU A 165 11.63 5.78 -11.30
CA GLU A 165 11.51 4.92 -10.12
C GLU A 165 10.55 3.75 -10.35
N LEU A 166 9.43 4.01 -11.04
CA LEU A 166 8.53 2.95 -11.49
C LEU A 166 9.27 1.90 -12.32
N HIS A 167 10.10 2.34 -13.26
CA HIS A 167 10.87 1.43 -14.12
C HIS A 167 11.89 0.60 -13.33
N ARG A 168 12.57 1.19 -12.34
CA ARG A 168 13.47 0.45 -11.43
C ARG A 168 12.71 -0.61 -10.64
N THR A 169 11.58 -0.22 -10.06
CA THR A 169 10.70 -1.12 -9.30
C THR A 169 10.16 -2.24 -10.18
N GLU A 170 9.70 -1.94 -11.40
CA GLU A 170 9.25 -2.94 -12.38
C GLU A 170 10.36 -3.96 -12.68
N LYS A 171 11.58 -3.50 -12.89
CA LYS A 171 12.74 -4.36 -13.16
C LYS A 171 13.05 -5.29 -11.99
N SER A 172 13.05 -4.78 -10.76
CA SER A 172 13.28 -5.57 -9.55
C SER A 172 12.18 -6.62 -9.36
N MET A 173 10.93 -6.25 -9.58
CA MET A 173 9.79 -7.18 -9.52
C MET A 173 9.82 -8.24 -10.62
N ALA A 174 10.18 -7.87 -11.84
CA ALA A 174 10.30 -8.81 -12.95
C ALA A 174 11.40 -9.85 -12.68
N ALA A 175 12.51 -9.44 -12.07
CA ALA A 175 13.57 -10.35 -11.65
C ALA A 175 13.09 -11.32 -10.55
N ALA A 176 12.37 -10.82 -9.54
CA ALA A 176 11.78 -11.65 -8.48
C ALA A 176 10.75 -12.64 -9.04
N TYR A 177 9.89 -12.19 -9.94
CA TYR A 177 8.90 -13.04 -10.62
C TYR A 177 9.57 -14.16 -11.42
N ALA A 178 10.58 -13.82 -12.23
CA ALA A 178 11.33 -14.80 -13.01
C ALA A 178 12.03 -15.84 -12.13
N ALA A 179 12.65 -15.43 -11.02
CA ALA A 179 13.29 -16.32 -10.07
C ALA A 179 12.31 -17.33 -9.44
N MET A 180 11.07 -16.92 -9.18
CA MET A 180 10.04 -17.80 -8.60
C MET A 180 9.43 -18.75 -9.65
N THR A 181 9.25 -18.30 -10.88
CA THR A 181 8.64 -19.12 -11.95
C THR A 181 9.62 -20.09 -12.64
N SER A 182 10.94 -19.85 -12.49
CA SER A 182 11.97 -20.74 -13.06
C SER A 182 12.27 -21.97 -12.17
N GLN A 183 11.72 -22.02 -10.95
CA GLN A 183 11.91 -23.11 -10.00
C GLN A 183 10.71 -24.08 -9.93
N ALA A 184 9.68 -23.84 -10.73
CA ALA A 184 8.51 -24.71 -10.88
C ALA A 184 8.62 -25.57 -12.14
#